data_16577c3509450defa8939314f8772c4e
#
_entry.id   16577c3509450defa8939314f8772c4e
#
_cell.length_a   1.000
_cell.length_b   1.000
_cell.length_c   1.000
_cell.angle_alpha   90.00
_cell.angle_beta   90.00
_cell.angle_gamma   90.00
#
_symmetry.space_group_name_H-M   'P 1'
#
loop_
_entity.id
_entity.type
_entity.pdbx_description
1 polymer ?
#
loop_
_entity_poly.entity_id
_entity_poly.type
_entity_poly.pdbx_seq_one_letter_code
_entity_poly.pdbx_strand_id
1 'polypeptide(L)'
;KIGISNKGKKRSDVVKKKMRLARINYIKSCFGQISPTYNRISCEYFDWLNKWSGWSGQYATNGGEYYIENLGYWLDYYEPTQNVVVEWDEPHHYNVNGNLKEKDVKRMNEIKQHLNCKFFRYNEKTKELKKW
;
A
#
# COMPACT_ATOMS: atom_id res chain seq x y z
N LYS A 1 12.49 10.82 25.67
CA LYS A 1 11.52 11.17 24.66
C LYS A 1 11.27 10.00 23.75
N ILE A 2 10.00 9.66 23.62
CA ILE A 2 9.59 8.47 22.87
C ILE A 2 10.04 8.53 21.42
N GLY A 3 9.85 9.66 20.74
CA GLY A 3 10.23 9.79 19.33
C GLY A 3 11.73 9.62 19.08
N ILE A 4 12.56 10.06 20.02
CA ILE A 4 14.02 9.93 19.90
C ILE A 4 14.44 8.50 20.16
N SER A 5 13.89 7.86 21.20
CA SER A 5 14.27 6.49 21.56
C SER A 5 13.91 5.47 20.49
N ASN A 6 12.89 5.76 19.66
CA ASN A 6 12.47 4.88 18.59
C ASN A 6 13.12 5.20 17.23
N LYS A 7 13.89 6.28 17.16
CA LYS A 7 14.52 6.69 15.91
C LYS A 7 15.53 5.63 15.45
N GLY A 8 15.41 5.16 14.21
CA GLY A 8 16.29 4.16 13.64
C GLY A 8 15.97 2.73 14.04
N LYS A 9 15.03 2.49 14.94
CA LYS A 9 14.65 1.14 15.34
C LYS A 9 13.54 0.62 14.44
N LYS A 10 13.66 -0.64 14.02
CA LYS A 10 12.58 -1.31 13.29
C LYS A 10 11.51 -1.74 14.27
N ARG A 11 10.27 -1.48 13.92
CA ARG A 11 9.13 -1.98 14.70
C ARG A 11 8.92 -3.46 14.41
N SER A 12 8.50 -4.21 15.43
CA SER A 12 8.15 -5.62 15.26
C SER A 12 6.89 -5.75 14.42
N ASP A 13 6.67 -6.92 13.82
CA ASP A 13 5.46 -7.18 13.04
C ASP A 13 4.20 -7.07 13.89
N VAL A 14 4.28 -7.45 15.17
CA VAL A 14 3.16 -7.31 16.11
C VAL A 14 2.78 -5.85 16.28
N VAL A 15 3.77 -4.97 16.48
CA VAL A 15 3.54 -3.53 16.64
C VAL A 15 2.98 -2.93 15.36
N LYS A 16 3.54 -3.29 14.22
CA LYS A 16 3.04 -2.82 12.91
C LYS A 16 1.58 -3.21 12.71
N LYS A 17 1.23 -4.45 13.03
CA LYS A 17 -0.15 -4.93 12.91
C LYS A 17 -1.09 -4.15 13.83
N LYS A 18 -0.68 -3.90 15.07
CA LYS A 18 -1.46 -3.09 16.01
C LYS A 18 -1.70 -1.68 15.49
N MET A 19 -0.68 -1.05 14.90
CA MET A 19 -0.81 0.29 14.34
C MET A 19 -1.79 0.32 13.17
N ARG A 20 -1.74 -0.67 12.29
CA ARG A 20 -2.67 -0.78 11.17
C ARG A 20 -4.10 -0.95 11.65
N LEU A 21 -4.32 -1.85 12.62
CA LEU A 21 -5.65 -2.06 13.20
C LEU A 21 -6.16 -0.83 13.91
N ALA A 22 -5.30 -0.13 14.63
CA ALA A 22 -5.66 1.11 15.32
C ALA A 22 -6.10 2.19 14.31
N ARG A 23 -5.41 2.30 13.18
CA ARG A 23 -5.81 3.23 12.12
C ARG A 23 -7.18 2.88 11.54
N ILE A 24 -7.41 1.61 11.25
CA ILE A 24 -8.71 1.15 10.72
C ILE A 24 -9.82 1.45 11.73
N ASN A 25 -9.59 1.16 13.00
CA ASN A 25 -10.57 1.42 14.06
C ASN A 25 -10.85 2.91 14.20
N TYR A 26 -9.81 3.75 14.13
CA TYR A 26 -9.97 5.20 14.17
C TYR A 26 -10.84 5.69 13.02
N ILE A 27 -10.56 5.22 11.80
CA ILE A 27 -11.34 5.60 10.61
C ILE A 27 -12.79 5.17 10.76
N LYS A 28 -13.02 3.94 11.24
CA LYS A 28 -14.39 3.45 11.51
C LYS A 28 -15.12 4.33 12.52
N SER A 29 -14.43 4.74 13.60
CA SER A 29 -15.06 5.57 14.63
C SER A 29 -15.41 6.96 14.12
N CYS A 30 -14.61 7.51 13.21
CA CYS A 30 -14.86 8.83 12.63
C CYS A 30 -15.96 8.83 11.56
N PHE A 31 -16.02 7.78 10.75
CA PHE A 31 -16.89 7.75 9.57
C PHE A 31 -17.95 6.65 9.61
N GLY A 32 -17.97 5.86 10.67
CA GLY A 32 -18.89 4.73 10.78
C GLY A 32 -18.52 3.53 9.92
N GLN A 33 -17.44 3.62 9.17
CA GLN A 33 -16.93 2.57 8.29
C GLN A 33 -15.46 2.79 8.00
N ILE A 34 -14.83 1.80 7.37
CA ILE A 34 -13.45 1.93 6.88
C ILE A 34 -13.46 3.03 5.82
N SER A 35 -12.44 3.89 5.86
CA SER A 35 -12.33 5.13 5.11
C SER A 35 -13.10 5.17 3.78
N PRO A 36 -13.93 6.21 3.56
CA PRO A 36 -14.56 6.39 2.24
C PRO A 36 -13.55 6.75 1.14
N THR A 37 -12.31 7.05 1.50
CA THR A 37 -11.26 7.42 0.52
C THR A 37 -10.52 6.23 -0.05
N TYR A 38 -10.64 5.03 0.55
CA TYR A 38 -10.00 3.86 -0.04
C TYR A 38 -10.84 3.32 -1.21
N ASN A 39 -10.16 2.70 -2.17
CA ASN A 39 -10.82 2.15 -3.35
C ASN A 39 -11.34 0.74 -3.03
N ARG A 40 -12.67 0.59 -3.01
CA ARG A 40 -13.30 -0.69 -2.71
C ARG A 40 -12.95 -1.76 -3.74
N ILE A 41 -12.91 -1.38 -5.01
CA ILE A 41 -12.62 -2.30 -6.10
C ILE A 41 -11.20 -2.86 -5.97
N SER A 42 -10.26 -2.01 -5.56
CA SER A 42 -8.89 -2.48 -5.33
C SER A 42 -8.83 -3.52 -4.22
N CYS A 43 -9.59 -3.34 -3.15
CA CYS A 43 -9.63 -4.29 -2.05
C CYS A 43 -10.18 -5.65 -2.50
N GLU A 44 -11.21 -5.66 -3.33
CA GLU A 44 -11.75 -6.91 -3.90
C GLU A 44 -10.71 -7.61 -4.75
N TYR A 45 -9.95 -6.87 -5.55
CA TYR A 45 -8.86 -7.41 -6.34
C TYR A 45 -7.78 -8.00 -5.45
N PHE A 46 -7.41 -7.31 -4.37
CA PHE A 46 -6.37 -7.78 -3.46
C PHE A 46 -6.82 -9.02 -2.66
N ASP A 47 -8.09 -9.12 -2.32
CA ASP A 47 -8.65 -10.34 -1.73
C ASP A 47 -8.45 -11.52 -2.68
N TRP A 48 -8.77 -11.31 -3.95
CA TRP A 48 -8.59 -12.31 -5.00
C TRP A 48 -7.10 -12.65 -5.18
N LEU A 49 -6.24 -11.64 -5.20
CA LEU A 49 -4.79 -11.82 -5.38
C LEU A 49 -4.21 -12.68 -4.25
N ASN A 50 -4.55 -12.38 -3.00
CA ASN A 50 -4.09 -13.18 -1.86
C ASN A 50 -4.58 -14.63 -1.95
N LYS A 51 -5.83 -14.82 -2.31
CA LYS A 51 -6.41 -16.16 -2.43
C LYS A 51 -5.73 -16.96 -3.54
N TRP A 52 -5.52 -16.33 -4.69
CA TRP A 52 -4.98 -17.00 -5.86
C TRP A 52 -3.48 -17.28 -5.74
N SER A 53 -2.71 -16.33 -5.22
CA SER A 53 -1.25 -16.44 -5.13
C SER A 53 -0.77 -17.18 -3.89
N GLY A 54 -1.61 -17.27 -2.85
CA GLY A 54 -1.19 -17.76 -1.53
C GLY A 54 -0.42 -16.71 -0.74
N TRP A 55 -0.35 -15.49 -1.22
CA TRP A 55 0.30 -14.40 -0.51
C TRP A 55 -0.53 -13.91 0.67
N SER A 56 0.15 -13.25 1.64
CA SER A 56 -0.49 -12.65 2.80
C SER A 56 -0.30 -11.14 2.78
N GLY A 57 -0.67 -10.51 1.67
CA GLY A 57 -0.57 -9.07 1.51
C GLY A 57 -1.54 -8.31 2.40
N GLN A 58 -1.10 -7.15 2.87
CA GLN A 58 -1.94 -6.23 3.63
C GLN A 58 -2.38 -5.06 2.76
N TYR A 59 -3.61 -4.63 2.98
CA TYR A 59 -4.22 -3.52 2.26
C TYR A 59 -5.35 -2.95 3.13
N ALA A 60 -6.05 -1.93 2.67
CA ALA A 60 -6.97 -1.15 3.50
C ALA A 60 -7.93 -1.99 4.35
N THR A 61 -8.54 -3.03 3.77
CA THR A 61 -9.51 -3.88 4.48
C THR A 61 -8.90 -5.12 5.11
N ASN A 62 -7.58 -5.32 4.97
CA ASN A 62 -6.88 -6.47 5.53
C ASN A 62 -5.64 -5.99 6.30
N GLY A 63 -5.85 -5.51 7.51
CA GLY A 63 -4.79 -5.03 8.38
C GLY A 63 -4.37 -3.58 8.10
N GLY A 64 -5.03 -2.91 7.16
CA GLY A 64 -4.71 -1.54 6.78
C GLY A 64 -3.57 -1.46 5.77
N GLU A 65 -3.42 -0.30 5.16
CA GLU A 65 -2.32 -0.05 4.25
C GLU A 65 -0.99 -0.01 4.99
N TYR A 66 0.07 -0.44 4.33
CA TYR A 66 1.41 -0.40 4.91
C TYR A 66 1.99 1.01 4.81
N TYR A 67 2.40 1.56 5.94
CA TYR A 67 2.97 2.89 6.00
C TYR A 67 4.49 2.83 6.05
N ILE A 68 5.16 3.52 5.12
CA ILE A 68 6.61 3.68 5.14
C ILE A 68 6.93 4.99 5.86
N GLU A 69 7.34 4.88 7.12
CA GLU A 69 7.54 6.02 7.99
C GLU A 69 8.57 7.02 7.45
N ASN A 70 9.69 6.51 6.93
CA ASN A 70 10.77 7.37 6.43
C ASN A 70 10.38 8.16 5.18
N LEU A 71 9.44 7.66 4.41
CA LEU A 71 9.00 8.31 3.17
C LEU A 71 7.65 9.02 3.31
N GLY A 72 6.87 8.66 4.32
CA GLY A 72 5.54 9.20 4.51
C GLY A 72 4.52 8.66 3.52
N TYR A 73 4.74 7.49 2.96
CA TYR A 73 3.87 6.89 1.96
C TYR A 73 3.06 5.73 2.51
N TRP A 74 1.81 5.64 2.08
CA TRP A 74 0.94 4.50 2.33
C TRP A 74 0.88 3.67 1.06
N LEU A 75 1.13 2.34 1.19
CA LEU A 75 1.09 1.44 0.05
C LEU A 75 -0.29 0.81 -0.09
N ASP A 76 -0.79 0.72 -1.31
CA ASP A 76 -2.09 0.10 -1.57
C ASP A 76 -2.09 -1.37 -1.17
N TYR A 77 -0.99 -2.08 -1.46
CA TYR A 77 -0.83 -3.49 -1.13
C TYR A 77 0.65 -3.78 -0.86
N TYR A 78 0.94 -4.46 0.22
CA TYR A 78 2.31 -4.90 0.53
C TYR A 78 2.32 -6.30 1.10
N GLU A 79 3.14 -7.19 0.50
CA GLU A 79 3.38 -8.56 0.96
C GLU A 79 4.82 -8.64 1.50
N PRO A 80 5.00 -8.68 2.82
CA PRO A 80 6.34 -8.58 3.40
C PRO A 80 7.20 -9.82 3.19
N THR A 81 6.61 -11.01 3.15
CA THR A 81 7.38 -12.25 2.99
C THR A 81 8.03 -12.33 1.60
N GLN A 82 7.29 -11.95 0.57
CA GLN A 82 7.79 -11.91 -0.80
C GLN A 82 8.43 -10.57 -1.14
N ASN A 83 8.28 -9.57 -0.27
CA ASN A 83 8.70 -8.19 -0.49
C ASN A 83 8.13 -7.64 -1.81
N VAL A 84 6.82 -7.72 -1.93
CA VAL A 84 6.08 -7.29 -3.13
C VAL A 84 5.17 -6.12 -2.80
N VAL A 85 5.26 -5.08 -3.61
CA VAL A 85 4.35 -3.93 -3.57
C VAL A 85 3.47 -3.98 -4.80
N VAL A 86 2.18 -3.76 -4.62
CA VAL A 86 1.24 -3.57 -5.73
C VAL A 86 0.52 -2.23 -5.51
N GLU A 87 0.64 -1.33 -6.47
CA GLU A 87 -0.09 -0.08 -6.44
C GLU A 87 -1.27 -0.16 -7.40
N TRP A 88 -2.41 0.33 -6.95
CA TRP A 88 -3.62 0.38 -7.77
C TRP A 88 -3.67 1.72 -8.49
N ASP A 89 -3.59 1.71 -9.80
CA ASP A 89 -3.55 2.92 -10.59
C ASP A 89 -4.91 3.25 -11.17
N GLU A 90 -5.54 4.29 -10.61
CA GLU A 90 -6.70 4.90 -11.21
C GLU A 90 -6.27 5.71 -12.43
N PRO A 91 -7.20 6.03 -13.38
CA PRO A 91 -6.81 6.71 -14.62
C PRO A 91 -6.04 8.01 -14.43
N HIS A 92 -6.27 8.74 -13.34
CA HIS A 92 -5.59 10.01 -13.09
C HIS A 92 -4.08 9.89 -12.79
N HIS A 93 -3.57 8.67 -12.57
CA HIS A 93 -2.13 8.44 -12.40
C HIS A 93 -1.36 8.52 -13.71
N TYR A 94 -2.06 8.50 -14.84
CA TYR A 94 -1.45 8.57 -16.16
C TYR A 94 -1.79 9.88 -16.84
N ASN A 95 -0.86 10.36 -17.67
CA ASN A 95 -1.11 11.55 -18.48
C ASN A 95 -1.87 11.15 -19.76
N VAL A 96 -2.19 12.17 -20.59
CA VAL A 96 -2.96 11.95 -21.83
C VAL A 96 -2.27 11.02 -22.83
N ASN A 97 -0.95 10.90 -22.74
CA ASN A 97 -0.15 10.03 -23.61
C ASN A 97 -0.10 8.58 -23.11
N GLY A 98 -0.75 8.29 -21.97
CA GLY A 98 -0.71 6.95 -21.37
C GLY A 98 0.53 6.68 -20.55
N ASN A 99 1.39 7.66 -20.33
CA ASN A 99 2.57 7.53 -19.50
C ASN A 99 2.24 7.84 -18.04
N LEU A 100 2.90 7.13 -17.13
CA LEU A 100 2.77 7.38 -15.69
C LEU A 100 3.25 8.80 -15.38
N LYS A 101 2.49 9.52 -14.56
CA LYS A 101 2.83 10.88 -14.18
C LYS A 101 4.17 10.92 -13.44
N GLU A 102 4.91 12.02 -13.63
CA GLU A 102 6.25 12.15 -13.05
C GLU A 102 6.27 12.01 -11.53
N LYS A 103 5.28 12.57 -10.84
CA LYS A 103 5.18 12.44 -9.38
C LYS A 103 5.02 10.99 -8.94
N ASP A 104 4.32 10.18 -9.73
CA ASP A 104 4.11 8.77 -9.43
C ASP A 104 5.36 7.93 -9.72
N VAL A 105 6.11 8.32 -10.75
CA VAL A 105 7.42 7.69 -11.05
C VAL A 105 8.39 7.96 -9.91
N LYS A 106 8.45 9.20 -9.44
CA LYS A 106 9.33 9.57 -8.32
C LYS A 106 8.99 8.79 -7.06
N ARG A 107 7.71 8.74 -6.71
CA ARG A 107 7.22 7.99 -5.55
C ARG A 107 7.60 6.51 -5.66
N MET A 108 7.36 5.90 -6.82
CA MET A 108 7.70 4.51 -7.07
C MET A 108 9.18 4.23 -6.89
N ASN A 109 10.04 5.09 -7.45
CA ASN A 109 11.49 4.91 -7.36
C ASN A 109 11.97 5.02 -5.92
N GLU A 110 11.41 5.92 -5.14
CA GLU A 110 11.72 6.05 -3.72
C GLU A 110 11.33 4.79 -2.95
N ILE A 111 10.15 4.25 -3.22
CA ILE A 111 9.67 3.03 -2.57
C ILE A 111 10.57 1.84 -2.94
N LYS A 112 10.86 1.68 -4.23
CA LYS A 112 11.72 0.59 -4.71
C LYS A 112 13.11 0.64 -4.07
N GLN A 113 13.67 1.83 -3.96
CA GLN A 113 14.99 2.00 -3.36
C GLN A 113 14.96 1.70 -1.86
N HIS A 114 13.93 2.17 -1.17
CA HIS A 114 13.82 1.99 0.29
C HIS A 114 13.58 0.53 0.68
N LEU A 115 12.67 -0.15 -0.01
CA LEU A 115 12.29 -1.53 0.31
C LEU A 115 13.08 -2.58 -0.45
N ASN A 116 13.74 -2.19 -1.52
CA ASN A 116 14.40 -3.13 -2.45
C ASN A 116 13.40 -4.23 -2.89
N CYS A 117 12.19 -3.83 -3.22
CA CYS A 117 11.06 -4.72 -3.44
C CYS A 117 10.81 -5.00 -4.92
N LYS A 118 10.01 -6.02 -5.16
CA LYS A 118 9.35 -6.23 -6.46
C LYS A 118 8.17 -5.27 -6.49
N PHE A 119 8.05 -4.49 -7.53
CA PHE A 119 7.02 -3.46 -7.64
C PHE A 119 6.13 -3.74 -8.84
N PHE A 120 4.83 -3.78 -8.60
CA PHE A 120 3.81 -4.00 -9.61
C PHE A 120 2.82 -2.86 -9.59
N ARG A 121 2.25 -2.57 -10.76
CA ARG A 121 1.13 -1.63 -10.88
C ARG A 121 -0.02 -2.32 -11.58
N TYR A 122 -1.21 -2.18 -11.00
CA TYR A 122 -2.44 -2.62 -11.63
C TYR A 122 -3.14 -1.41 -12.22
N ASN A 123 -3.33 -1.41 -13.54
CA ASN A 123 -4.01 -0.33 -14.23
C ASN A 123 -5.52 -0.63 -14.25
N GLU A 124 -6.29 0.20 -13.56
CA GLU A 124 -7.73 0.00 -13.44
C GLU A 124 -8.44 0.06 -14.80
N LYS A 125 -7.96 0.94 -15.70
CA LYS A 125 -8.55 1.12 -17.02
C LYS A 125 -8.31 -0.07 -17.94
N THR A 126 -7.06 -0.52 -18.03
CA THR A 126 -6.68 -1.64 -18.91
C THR A 126 -6.83 -3.00 -18.26
N LYS A 127 -6.98 -3.03 -16.93
CA LYS A 127 -7.09 -4.25 -16.12
C LYS A 127 -5.86 -5.14 -16.25
N GLU A 128 -4.70 -4.51 -16.39
CA GLU A 128 -3.42 -5.21 -16.51
C GLU A 128 -2.55 -5.00 -15.27
N LEU A 129 -1.95 -6.09 -14.81
CA LEU A 129 -0.93 -6.06 -13.75
C LEU A 129 0.43 -6.14 -14.43
N LYS A 130 1.26 -5.12 -14.21
CA LYS A 130 2.60 -5.06 -14.81
C LYS A 130 3.66 -4.86 -13.75
N LYS A 131 4.79 -5.52 -13.94
CA LYS A 131 5.97 -5.33 -13.11
C LYS A 131 6.75 -4.10 -13.60
N TRP A 132 7.21 -3.30 -12.66
CA TRP A 132 7.98 -2.08 -12.95
C TRP A 132 9.40 -2.14 -12.39
#